data_14759b1bb2bcafbb29519148d6f644fc
#
_entry.id   14759b1bb2bcafbb29519148d6f644fc
#
_cell.length_a   1.000
_cell.length_b   1.000
_cell.length_c   1.000
_cell.angle_alpha   90.00
_cell.angle_beta   90.00
_cell.angle_gamma   90.00
#
_symmetry.space_group_name_H-M   'P 1'
#
loop_
_entity.id
_entity.type
_entity.pdbx_description
1 polymer ?
#
loop_
_entity_poly.entity_id
_entity_poly.type
_entity_poly.pdbx_seq_one_letter_code
_entity_poly.pdbx_strand_id
1 'polypeptide(L)'
;MLSFATAQAQTVTSPNGKVAVILELVEGGQPCYRVLYEGQDVVERSALGLKTNIGDFTQGLVLKEITQKAVSDTYQLRNIKQSCVDYEATEAVATYALRDKPEMPVMDIIFRVSDRDVAFRYKILLQKETRVCVVTEEASGFALPEGTTSFLCPQSKPMGGFARTSPSYETPYTCDEPVGKNGWGEGYTFPCLFKMAQDQWVLISETGTDGGYVGCRLLNEQGGTYRIGFPQAGELNGAGATSAAVALPCETPWRTITVGPLANIVETTVAFDLTS
;
A
#
# COMPACT_ATOMS: atom_id res chain seq x y z
N MET A 1 -10.27 8.89 36.30
CA MET A 1 -9.95 7.52 35.84
C MET A 1 -9.78 7.60 34.31
N LEU A 2 -8.56 7.58 33.83
CA LEU A 2 -8.26 7.49 32.41
C LEU A 2 -8.51 6.04 31.99
N SER A 3 -9.58 5.80 31.25
CA SER A 3 -9.82 4.52 30.60
C SER A 3 -8.79 4.37 29.47
N PHE A 4 -7.79 3.53 29.65
CA PHE A 4 -6.94 3.08 28.57
C PHE A 4 -7.82 2.27 27.63
N ALA A 5 -8.17 2.83 26.48
CA ALA A 5 -8.76 2.06 25.40
C ALA A 5 -7.69 1.06 24.95
N THR A 6 -7.90 -0.21 25.26
CA THR A 6 -7.11 -1.32 24.73
C THR A 6 -7.13 -1.21 23.20
N ALA A 7 -5.96 -1.19 22.59
CA ALA A 7 -5.82 -1.27 21.13
C ALA A 7 -6.58 -2.52 20.66
N GLN A 8 -7.71 -2.31 19.98
CA GLN A 8 -8.54 -3.40 19.48
C GLN A 8 -7.95 -3.84 18.15
N ALA A 9 -7.11 -4.88 18.17
CA ALA A 9 -6.60 -5.50 16.96
C ALA A 9 -7.72 -6.30 16.28
N GLN A 10 -7.83 -6.13 14.96
CA GLN A 10 -8.78 -6.86 14.12
C GLN A 10 -8.00 -7.70 13.11
N THR A 11 -8.38 -8.96 12.94
CA THR A 11 -7.71 -9.86 12.02
C THR A 11 -8.59 -10.14 10.81
N VAL A 12 -8.00 -10.05 9.63
CA VAL A 12 -8.59 -10.42 8.34
C VAL A 12 -7.75 -11.55 7.77
N THR A 13 -8.36 -12.70 7.49
CA THR A 13 -7.65 -13.89 6.98
C THR A 13 -8.05 -14.22 5.55
N SER A 14 -7.11 -14.76 4.80
CA SER A 14 -7.37 -15.35 3.48
C SER A 14 -8.31 -16.57 3.56
N PRO A 15 -8.94 -16.98 2.46
CA PRO A 15 -9.80 -18.16 2.42
C PRO A 15 -9.13 -19.43 2.95
N ASN A 16 -7.86 -19.68 2.63
CA ASN A 16 -7.09 -20.84 3.12
C ASN A 16 -6.46 -20.64 4.52
N GLY A 17 -6.58 -19.42 5.10
CA GLY A 17 -6.04 -19.10 6.43
C GLY A 17 -4.53 -18.90 6.51
N LYS A 18 -3.78 -18.95 5.41
CA LYS A 18 -2.32 -18.82 5.42
C LYS A 18 -1.84 -17.36 5.48
N VAL A 19 -2.60 -16.44 4.86
CA VAL A 19 -2.32 -15.00 4.90
C VAL A 19 -3.25 -14.34 5.88
N ALA A 20 -2.71 -13.49 6.74
CA ALA A 20 -3.50 -12.69 7.66
C ALA A 20 -3.02 -11.24 7.69
N VAL A 21 -3.97 -10.32 7.78
CA VAL A 21 -3.73 -8.90 8.06
C VAL A 21 -4.25 -8.60 9.45
N ILE A 22 -3.42 -7.99 10.28
CA ILE A 22 -3.81 -7.49 11.60
C ILE A 22 -3.90 -5.98 11.50
N LEU A 23 -5.10 -5.43 11.72
CA LEU A 23 -5.37 -4.00 11.75
C LEU A 23 -5.34 -3.51 13.19
N GLU A 24 -4.62 -2.44 13.44
CA GLU A 24 -4.46 -1.85 14.77
C GLU A 24 -4.69 -0.35 14.70
N LEU A 25 -5.26 0.20 15.77
CA LEU A 25 -5.24 1.64 16.00
C LEU A 25 -4.34 1.90 17.19
N VAL A 26 -3.13 2.43 16.95
CA VAL A 26 -2.15 2.66 18.00
C VAL A 26 -2.39 3.97 18.74
N GLU A 27 -1.60 4.21 19.78
CA GLU A 27 -1.69 5.43 20.59
C GLU A 27 -1.58 6.68 19.68
N GLY A 28 -2.37 7.69 19.99
CA GLY A 28 -2.49 8.89 19.11
C GLY A 28 -3.53 8.73 18.01
N GLY A 29 -4.12 7.55 17.82
CA GLY A 29 -5.14 7.30 16.79
C GLY A 29 -4.55 7.17 15.39
N GLN A 30 -3.35 6.57 15.28
CA GLN A 30 -2.72 6.24 14.02
C GLN A 30 -3.15 4.83 13.61
N PRO A 31 -3.76 4.63 12.43
CA PRO A 31 -4.04 3.31 11.90
C PRO A 31 -2.75 2.64 11.44
N CYS A 32 -2.59 1.38 11.80
CA CYS A 32 -1.45 0.54 11.42
C CYS A 32 -1.93 -0.84 10.99
N TYR A 33 -1.07 -1.57 10.30
CA TYR A 33 -1.32 -2.95 9.90
C TYR A 33 -0.04 -3.78 9.98
N ARG A 34 -0.23 -5.09 10.01
CA ARG A 34 0.83 -6.11 9.85
C ARG A 34 0.32 -7.16 8.88
N VAL A 35 1.24 -7.80 8.16
CA VAL A 35 0.92 -8.93 7.30
C VAL A 35 1.68 -10.15 7.80
N LEU A 36 0.94 -11.25 7.98
CA LEU A 36 1.49 -12.54 8.35
C LEU A 36 1.30 -13.54 7.20
N TYR A 37 2.31 -14.36 6.97
CA TYR A 37 2.23 -15.54 6.13
C TYR A 37 2.57 -16.78 6.97
N GLU A 38 1.64 -17.75 7.04
CA GLU A 38 1.76 -18.94 7.88
C GLU A 38 2.15 -18.63 9.34
N GLY A 39 1.62 -17.51 9.87
CA GLY A 39 1.82 -17.08 11.25
C GLY A 39 3.11 -16.28 11.52
N GLN A 40 3.94 -16.05 10.51
CA GLN A 40 5.16 -15.24 10.62
C GLN A 40 4.96 -13.85 10.01
N ASP A 41 5.49 -12.80 10.63
CA ASP A 41 5.46 -11.47 10.06
C ASP A 41 6.27 -11.41 8.77
N VAL A 42 5.63 -10.99 7.68
CA VAL A 42 6.25 -10.67 6.40
C VAL A 42 6.22 -9.17 6.10
N VAL A 43 5.29 -8.46 6.71
CA VAL A 43 5.34 -7.01 6.88
C VAL A 43 5.05 -6.74 8.35
N GLU A 44 6.00 -6.15 9.05
CA GLU A 44 5.88 -5.75 10.45
C GLU A 44 4.94 -4.54 10.59
N ARG A 45 4.69 -4.08 11.83
CA ARG A 45 3.77 -2.96 12.07
C ARG A 45 4.14 -1.76 11.21
N SER A 46 3.24 -1.39 10.33
CA SER A 46 3.38 -0.34 9.33
C SER A 46 2.25 0.65 9.39
N ALA A 47 2.56 1.92 9.17
CA ALA A 47 1.58 3.00 9.24
C ALA A 47 0.63 2.97 8.04
N LEU A 48 -0.57 3.54 8.24
CA LEU A 48 -1.56 3.82 7.21
C LEU A 48 -2.08 5.26 7.35
N GLY A 49 -2.71 5.77 6.30
CA GLY A 49 -3.39 7.06 6.30
C GLY A 49 -2.97 8.00 5.19
N LEU A 50 -3.69 9.11 5.10
CA LEU A 50 -3.50 10.14 4.08
C LEU A 50 -3.37 11.51 4.73
N LYS A 51 -2.49 12.37 4.19
CA LYS A 51 -2.52 13.81 4.44
C LYS A 51 -3.19 14.51 3.27
N THR A 52 -4.13 15.36 3.60
CA THR A 52 -4.94 16.07 2.62
C THR A 52 -5.11 17.53 3.01
N ASN A 53 -5.54 18.37 2.05
CA ASN A 53 -5.87 19.78 2.33
C ASN A 53 -7.15 19.94 3.18
N ILE A 54 -7.95 18.86 3.38
CA ILE A 54 -9.18 18.88 4.19
C ILE A 54 -9.01 18.23 5.57
N GLY A 55 -7.85 17.63 5.84
CA GLY A 55 -7.53 17.01 7.12
C GLY A 55 -6.31 16.10 7.07
N ASP A 56 -5.72 15.86 8.23
CA ASP A 56 -4.70 14.84 8.44
C ASP A 56 -5.38 13.55 8.91
N PHE A 57 -5.40 12.54 8.05
CA PHE A 57 -6.00 11.22 8.32
C PHE A 57 -4.93 10.16 8.61
N THR A 58 -3.75 10.58 9.08
CA THR A 58 -2.68 9.68 9.53
C THR A 58 -2.68 9.48 11.03
N GLN A 59 -3.38 10.32 11.79
CA GLN A 59 -3.44 10.31 13.25
C GLN A 59 -4.72 10.96 13.76
N GLY A 60 -4.96 10.87 15.07
CA GLY A 60 -6.15 11.47 15.69
C GLY A 60 -7.45 10.79 15.29
N LEU A 61 -7.36 9.57 14.75
CA LEU A 61 -8.52 8.82 14.27
C LEU A 61 -9.13 7.95 15.38
N VAL A 62 -10.38 7.58 15.17
CA VAL A 62 -11.10 6.54 15.89
C VAL A 62 -11.70 5.56 14.89
N LEU A 63 -11.60 4.27 15.17
CA LEU A 63 -12.25 3.22 14.39
C LEU A 63 -13.74 3.23 14.72
N LYS A 64 -14.59 3.36 13.72
CA LYS A 64 -16.05 3.37 13.87
C LYS A 64 -16.63 1.98 13.75
N GLU A 65 -16.21 1.28 12.71
CA GLU A 65 -16.65 -0.07 12.42
C GLU A 65 -15.62 -0.77 11.53
N ILE A 66 -15.69 -2.08 11.53
CA ILE A 66 -15.04 -2.92 10.53
C ILE A 66 -16.03 -3.99 10.08
N THR A 67 -16.15 -4.14 8.78
CA THR A 67 -16.98 -5.18 8.15
C THR A 67 -16.11 -6.10 7.34
N GLN A 68 -16.46 -7.39 7.28
CA GLN A 68 -15.75 -8.37 6.48
C GLN A 68 -16.76 -9.17 5.65
N LYS A 69 -16.39 -9.50 4.42
CA LYS A 69 -17.17 -10.37 3.53
C LYS A 69 -16.25 -11.17 2.60
N ALA A 70 -16.70 -12.35 2.20
CA ALA A 70 -16.07 -13.08 1.10
C ALA A 70 -16.34 -12.36 -0.23
N VAL A 71 -15.33 -12.32 -1.09
CA VAL A 71 -15.44 -11.86 -2.48
C VAL A 71 -14.85 -12.92 -3.40
N SER A 72 -15.48 -13.12 -4.57
CA SER A 72 -14.99 -14.04 -5.58
C SER A 72 -15.30 -13.49 -6.97
N ASP A 73 -14.43 -13.81 -7.92
CA ASP A 73 -14.61 -13.50 -9.33
C ASP A 73 -13.96 -14.60 -10.19
N THR A 74 -14.48 -14.80 -11.40
CA THR A 74 -13.89 -15.71 -12.39
C THR A 74 -13.76 -14.97 -13.71
N TYR A 75 -12.54 -14.88 -14.19
CA TYR A 75 -12.27 -14.15 -15.42
C TYR A 75 -11.24 -14.84 -16.30
N GLN A 76 -11.14 -14.44 -17.56
CA GLN A 76 -10.19 -14.96 -18.53
C GLN A 76 -9.27 -13.86 -19.02
N LEU A 77 -7.98 -14.19 -19.07
CA LEU A 77 -6.94 -13.34 -19.62
C LEU A 77 -6.23 -14.04 -20.78
N ARG A 78 -5.91 -13.28 -21.81
CA ARG A 78 -5.19 -13.79 -22.97
C ARG A 78 -3.69 -13.44 -22.86
N ASN A 79 -2.84 -14.40 -23.24
CA ASN A 79 -1.40 -14.20 -23.36
C ASN A 79 -0.67 -13.82 -22.06
N ILE A 80 -1.18 -14.27 -20.93
CA ILE A 80 -0.51 -14.14 -19.61
C ILE A 80 -0.34 -15.52 -18.98
N LYS A 81 0.34 -15.54 -17.82
CA LYS A 81 0.70 -16.77 -17.07
C LYS A 81 -0.47 -17.70 -16.71
N GLN A 82 -1.67 -17.17 -16.56
CA GLN A 82 -2.90 -17.93 -16.33
C GLN A 82 -3.99 -17.42 -17.28
N SER A 83 -4.59 -18.31 -18.03
CA SER A 83 -5.66 -17.95 -18.98
C SER A 83 -7.05 -17.92 -18.34
N CYS A 84 -7.25 -18.65 -17.26
CA CYS A 84 -8.48 -18.66 -16.46
C CYS A 84 -8.10 -18.48 -15.00
N VAL A 85 -8.72 -17.52 -14.34
CA VAL A 85 -8.45 -17.19 -12.93
C VAL A 85 -9.75 -17.29 -12.14
N ASP A 86 -9.71 -18.09 -11.08
CA ASP A 86 -10.74 -18.16 -10.05
C ASP A 86 -10.19 -17.40 -8.84
N TYR A 87 -10.65 -16.18 -8.65
CA TYR A 87 -10.22 -15.29 -7.58
C TYR A 87 -11.13 -15.43 -6.38
N GLU A 88 -10.54 -15.67 -5.21
CA GLU A 88 -11.23 -15.66 -3.92
C GLU A 88 -10.44 -14.85 -2.91
N ALA A 89 -11.12 -14.01 -2.14
CA ALA A 89 -10.52 -13.20 -1.09
C ALA A 89 -11.51 -12.87 0.03
N THR A 90 -11.00 -12.44 1.17
CA THR A 90 -11.75 -11.75 2.20
C THR A 90 -11.56 -10.25 2.02
N GLU A 91 -12.66 -9.52 1.81
CA GLU A 91 -12.64 -8.05 1.82
C GLU A 91 -13.01 -7.54 3.20
N ALA A 92 -12.20 -6.63 3.74
CA ALA A 92 -12.49 -5.91 4.97
C ALA A 92 -12.52 -4.41 4.72
N VAL A 93 -13.52 -3.73 5.29
CA VAL A 93 -13.66 -2.28 5.24
C VAL A 93 -13.62 -1.74 6.67
N ALA A 94 -12.58 -0.98 6.99
CA ALA A 94 -12.41 -0.30 8.27
C ALA A 94 -12.72 1.19 8.09
N THR A 95 -13.77 1.67 8.73
CA THR A 95 -14.25 3.05 8.65
C THR A 95 -13.73 3.87 9.82
N TYR A 96 -13.11 5.00 9.50
CA TYR A 96 -12.50 5.91 10.47
C TYR A 96 -13.16 7.29 10.47
N ALA A 97 -13.21 7.89 11.65
CA ALA A 97 -13.58 9.28 11.87
C ALA A 97 -12.49 10.00 12.65
N LEU A 98 -12.46 11.33 12.60
CA LEU A 98 -11.61 12.14 13.46
C LEU A 98 -12.13 12.07 14.90
N ARG A 99 -11.21 12.01 15.87
CA ARG A 99 -11.55 11.91 17.30
C ARG A 99 -12.39 13.06 17.83
N ASP A 100 -12.16 14.26 17.28
CA ASP A 100 -12.90 15.48 17.61
C ASP A 100 -14.29 15.58 16.93
N LYS A 101 -14.53 14.73 15.92
CA LYS A 101 -15.79 14.66 15.16
C LYS A 101 -16.16 13.20 14.87
N PRO A 102 -16.37 12.38 15.91
CA PRO A 102 -16.56 10.94 15.75
C PRO A 102 -17.85 10.53 15.04
N GLU A 103 -18.81 11.45 14.90
CA GLU A 103 -20.06 11.24 14.16
C GLU A 103 -19.91 11.38 12.64
N MET A 104 -18.78 11.90 12.15
CA MET A 104 -18.51 12.10 10.73
C MET A 104 -17.36 11.20 10.27
N PRO A 105 -17.63 10.05 9.65
CA PRO A 105 -16.61 9.27 9.01
C PRO A 105 -15.89 10.07 7.91
N VAL A 106 -14.56 9.94 7.84
CA VAL A 106 -13.73 10.68 6.90
C VAL A 106 -13.06 9.78 5.86
N MET A 107 -12.78 8.52 6.24
CA MET A 107 -12.01 7.61 5.40
C MET A 107 -12.36 6.15 5.71
N ASP A 108 -12.48 5.34 4.66
CA ASP A 108 -12.40 3.89 4.76
C ASP A 108 -11.00 3.43 4.34
N ILE A 109 -10.50 2.39 5.00
CA ILE A 109 -9.36 1.59 4.53
C ILE A 109 -9.92 0.23 4.13
N ILE A 110 -9.78 -0.10 2.86
CA ILE A 110 -10.34 -1.31 2.27
C ILE A 110 -9.19 -2.28 2.04
N PHE A 111 -9.28 -3.47 2.63
CA PHE A 111 -8.35 -4.57 2.40
C PHE A 111 -9.01 -5.68 1.60
N ARG A 112 -8.24 -6.33 0.72
CA ARG A 112 -8.56 -7.63 0.12
C ARG A 112 -7.42 -8.58 0.42
N VAL A 113 -7.73 -9.72 1.02
CA VAL A 113 -6.77 -10.74 1.44
C VAL A 113 -7.09 -12.05 0.74
N SER A 114 -6.32 -12.40 -0.27
CA SER A 114 -6.36 -13.68 -0.99
C SER A 114 -5.31 -14.65 -0.45
N ASP A 115 -5.23 -15.84 -1.00
CA ASP A 115 -4.36 -16.90 -0.49
C ASP A 115 -2.84 -16.64 -0.64
N ARG A 116 -2.48 -15.59 -1.38
CA ARG A 116 -1.09 -15.17 -1.60
C ARG A 116 -0.90 -13.65 -1.67
N ASP A 117 -2.01 -12.89 -1.73
CA ASP A 117 -1.93 -11.45 -1.95
C ASP A 117 -2.72 -10.69 -0.89
N VAL A 118 -2.16 -9.59 -0.45
CA VAL A 118 -2.83 -8.55 0.34
C VAL A 118 -2.86 -7.29 -0.51
N ALA A 119 -4.03 -6.72 -0.66
CA ALA A 119 -4.17 -5.41 -1.28
C ALA A 119 -4.93 -4.47 -0.35
N PHE A 120 -4.56 -3.19 -0.37
CA PHE A 120 -5.33 -2.18 0.33
C PHE A 120 -5.39 -0.87 -0.45
N ARG A 121 -6.45 -0.12 -0.21
CA ARG A 121 -6.64 1.24 -0.73
C ARG A 121 -7.44 2.08 0.25
N TYR A 122 -7.43 3.36 0.03
CA TYR A 122 -8.23 4.31 0.78
C TYR A 122 -9.45 4.75 -0.02
N LYS A 123 -10.55 4.94 0.69
CA LYS A 123 -11.71 5.66 0.17
C LYS A 123 -11.91 6.90 1.01
N ILE A 124 -11.70 8.06 0.40
CA ILE A 124 -11.97 9.35 1.05
C ILE A 124 -13.45 9.63 0.92
N LEU A 125 -14.11 9.76 2.05
CA LEU A 125 -15.57 9.93 2.10
C LEU A 125 -15.96 11.39 1.82
N LEU A 126 -17.20 11.58 1.35
CA LEU A 126 -17.73 12.91 1.12
C LEU A 126 -17.86 13.69 2.44
N GLN A 127 -17.27 14.89 2.49
CA GLN A 127 -17.27 15.74 3.66
C GLN A 127 -18.23 16.92 3.48
N LYS A 128 -19.51 16.76 3.87
CA LYS A 128 -20.57 17.79 3.74
C LYS A 128 -20.61 18.36 2.31
N GLU A 129 -20.32 19.66 2.20
CA GLU A 129 -20.32 20.40 0.92
C GLU A 129 -19.00 20.28 0.15
N THR A 130 -17.95 19.69 0.75
CA THR A 130 -16.62 19.58 0.12
C THR A 130 -16.64 18.49 -0.95
N ARG A 131 -16.45 18.89 -2.19
CA ARG A 131 -16.52 18.03 -3.37
C ARG A 131 -15.16 17.66 -3.96
N VAL A 132 -14.09 18.33 -3.50
CA VAL A 132 -12.73 18.16 -4.01
C VAL A 132 -11.75 18.06 -2.86
N CYS A 133 -10.78 17.20 -3.00
CA CYS A 133 -9.69 17.00 -2.05
C CYS A 133 -8.36 16.96 -2.78
N VAL A 134 -7.31 17.47 -2.15
CA VAL A 134 -5.93 17.32 -2.61
C VAL A 134 -5.21 16.42 -1.62
N VAL A 135 -4.82 15.24 -2.07
CA VAL A 135 -3.97 14.32 -1.31
C VAL A 135 -2.52 14.71 -1.53
N THR A 136 -1.82 15.08 -0.47
CA THR A 136 -0.43 15.56 -0.51
C THR A 136 0.59 14.51 -0.08
N GLU A 137 0.16 13.51 0.70
CA GLU A 137 1.02 12.44 1.21
C GLU A 137 0.19 11.20 1.53
N GLU A 138 0.78 10.04 1.31
CA GLU A 138 0.28 8.75 1.73
C GLU A 138 1.26 8.13 2.73
N ALA A 139 0.78 7.88 3.95
CA ALA A 139 1.59 7.34 5.04
C ALA A 139 1.75 5.81 4.99
N SER A 140 1.27 5.16 3.92
CA SER A 140 1.37 3.70 3.76
C SER A 140 2.81 3.23 3.85
N GLY A 141 3.13 2.54 4.94
CA GLY A 141 4.43 2.00 5.25
C GLY A 141 4.52 0.50 4.96
N PHE A 142 5.76 0.01 4.82
CA PHE A 142 6.11 -1.39 4.65
C PHE A 142 7.40 -1.66 5.43
N ALA A 143 7.25 -2.01 6.71
CA ALA A 143 8.36 -2.40 7.56
C ALA A 143 8.69 -3.87 7.32
N LEU A 144 9.89 -4.15 6.85
CA LEU A 144 10.33 -5.51 6.53
C LEU A 144 11.20 -6.07 7.67
N PRO A 145 11.07 -7.36 8.00
CA PRO A 145 11.85 -8.00 9.04
C PRO A 145 13.36 -7.89 8.81
N GLU A 146 14.10 -7.90 9.91
CA GLU A 146 15.57 -7.89 9.88
C GLU A 146 16.13 -9.07 9.07
N GLY A 147 17.21 -8.83 8.34
CA GLY A 147 17.84 -9.83 7.47
C GLY A 147 17.19 -9.97 6.09
N THR A 148 16.14 -9.20 5.80
CA THR A 148 15.56 -9.13 4.45
C THR A 148 16.53 -8.50 3.47
N THR A 149 16.58 -9.04 2.25
CA THR A 149 17.33 -8.46 1.13
C THR A 149 16.39 -8.03 -0.01
N SER A 150 16.89 -7.27 -0.95
CA SER A 150 16.07 -6.57 -1.93
C SER A 150 16.61 -6.65 -3.36
N PHE A 151 15.67 -6.62 -4.30
CA PHE A 151 15.91 -6.54 -5.75
C PHE A 151 15.08 -5.37 -6.28
N LEU A 152 15.69 -4.19 -6.35
CA LEU A 152 14.98 -2.93 -6.56
C LEU A 152 15.56 -2.17 -7.74
N CYS A 153 14.70 -1.45 -8.48
CA CYS A 153 15.11 -0.53 -9.53
C CYS A 153 15.12 0.91 -9.00
N PRO A 154 16.31 1.48 -8.67
CA PRO A 154 16.41 2.84 -8.17
C PRO A 154 15.96 3.86 -9.22
N GLN A 155 15.27 4.91 -8.78
CA GLN A 155 14.92 6.05 -9.61
C GLN A 155 15.98 7.15 -9.52
N SER A 156 16.41 7.68 -10.67
CA SER A 156 17.31 8.82 -10.71
C SER A 156 16.61 10.09 -10.19
N LYS A 157 17.44 11.06 -9.78
CA LYS A 157 16.92 12.38 -9.40
C LYS A 157 16.26 13.06 -10.58
N PRO A 158 15.14 13.77 -10.36
CA PRO A 158 14.53 14.57 -11.40
C PRO A 158 15.50 15.66 -11.89
N MET A 159 15.33 16.12 -13.11
CA MET A 159 16.16 17.17 -13.75
C MET A 159 17.63 16.76 -14.02
N GLY A 160 17.98 15.48 -13.86
CA GLY A 160 19.32 14.98 -14.15
C GLY A 160 19.44 14.46 -15.60
N GLY A 161 20.20 15.14 -16.48
CA GLY A 161 20.54 14.66 -17.81
C GLY A 161 19.34 14.14 -18.61
N PHE A 162 19.44 12.93 -19.14
CA PHE A 162 18.38 12.28 -19.90
C PHE A 162 17.16 11.93 -19.03
N ALA A 163 17.35 11.77 -17.75
CA ALA A 163 16.29 11.46 -16.78
C ALA A 163 15.37 12.65 -16.43
N ARG A 164 15.53 13.82 -17.07
CA ARG A 164 14.69 15.00 -16.82
C ARG A 164 13.20 14.76 -17.01
N THR A 165 12.85 13.90 -17.96
CA THR A 165 11.47 13.57 -18.28
C THR A 165 10.99 12.29 -17.62
N SER A 166 11.92 11.49 -17.10
CA SER A 166 11.63 10.22 -16.43
C SER A 166 12.67 9.96 -15.35
N PRO A 167 12.30 9.88 -14.09
CA PRO A 167 13.22 9.59 -13.00
C PRO A 167 13.72 8.14 -12.99
N SER A 168 13.07 7.26 -13.77
CA SER A 168 13.42 5.84 -13.88
C SER A 168 13.74 5.51 -15.35
N TYR A 169 15.00 5.45 -15.69
CA TYR A 169 15.46 5.17 -17.03
C TYR A 169 16.72 4.32 -17.02
N GLU A 170 16.64 3.11 -17.57
CA GLU A 170 17.76 2.16 -17.77
C GLU A 170 18.71 2.06 -16.57
N THR A 171 18.13 1.93 -15.38
CA THR A 171 18.90 1.85 -14.14
C THR A 171 19.15 0.40 -13.77
N PRO A 172 20.40 0.02 -13.42
CA PRO A 172 20.68 -1.30 -12.90
C PRO A 172 19.89 -1.58 -11.60
N TYR A 173 19.32 -2.78 -11.50
CA TYR A 173 18.69 -3.23 -10.27
C TYR A 173 19.72 -3.41 -9.15
N THR A 174 19.30 -3.13 -7.90
CA THR A 174 20.00 -3.71 -6.74
C THR A 174 19.78 -5.22 -6.77
N CYS A 175 20.77 -5.98 -6.35
CA CYS A 175 20.70 -7.44 -6.43
C CYS A 175 21.11 -8.03 -5.09
N ASP A 176 20.14 -8.61 -4.37
CA ASP A 176 20.32 -9.25 -3.06
C ASP A 176 20.96 -8.31 -2.01
N GLU A 177 20.65 -7.02 -2.07
CA GLU A 177 21.16 -6.00 -1.17
C GLU A 177 20.36 -5.97 0.13
N PRO A 178 21.00 -5.84 1.31
CA PRO A 178 20.28 -5.68 2.56
C PRO A 178 19.28 -4.50 2.51
N VAL A 179 18.09 -4.68 3.07
CA VAL A 179 17.14 -3.59 3.24
C VAL A 179 17.70 -2.50 4.16
N GLY A 180 17.24 -1.27 4.00
CA GLY A 180 17.74 -0.12 4.75
C GLY A 180 19.05 0.46 4.19
N LYS A 181 19.70 -0.18 3.22
CA LYS A 181 20.79 0.41 2.48
C LYS A 181 20.23 1.43 1.50
N ASN A 182 20.62 2.67 1.65
CA ASN A 182 20.22 3.72 0.73
C ASN A 182 20.76 3.42 -0.67
N GLY A 183 19.85 3.20 -1.63
CA GLY A 183 20.19 3.24 -3.04
C GLY A 183 20.58 4.67 -3.45
N TRP A 184 21.21 4.82 -4.62
CA TRP A 184 21.32 6.12 -5.22
C TRP A 184 19.94 6.52 -5.79
N GLY A 185 19.59 7.79 -5.72
CA GLY A 185 18.33 8.28 -6.29
C GLY A 185 17.23 8.54 -5.27
N GLU A 186 16.02 8.67 -5.77
CA GLU A 186 14.87 9.21 -5.05
C GLU A 186 13.75 8.15 -4.90
N GLY A 187 14.13 6.96 -4.48
CA GLY A 187 13.22 5.83 -4.29
C GLY A 187 13.33 4.77 -5.39
N TYR A 188 12.34 3.89 -5.44
CA TYR A 188 12.37 2.69 -6.28
C TYR A 188 11.08 2.56 -7.08
N THR A 189 11.24 2.18 -8.35
CA THR A 189 10.11 1.90 -9.26
C THR A 189 9.44 0.60 -8.89
N PHE A 190 8.11 0.57 -8.86
CA PHE A 190 7.35 -0.68 -8.76
C PHE A 190 7.50 -1.56 -10.01
N PRO A 191 7.44 -2.91 -9.85
CA PRO A 191 7.34 -3.66 -8.61
C PRO A 191 8.66 -3.74 -7.85
N CYS A 192 8.59 -3.85 -6.52
CA CYS A 192 9.72 -3.97 -5.61
C CYS A 192 9.73 -5.37 -4.97
N LEU A 193 10.81 -6.14 -5.18
CA LEU A 193 10.93 -7.52 -4.71
C LEU A 193 11.89 -7.61 -3.53
N PHE A 194 11.47 -8.39 -2.53
CA PHE A 194 12.24 -8.64 -1.31
C PHE A 194 12.31 -10.13 -1.02
N LYS A 195 13.47 -10.57 -0.55
CA LYS A 195 13.74 -11.94 -0.11
C LYS A 195 13.97 -11.95 1.38
N MET A 196 13.26 -12.80 2.07
CA MET A 196 13.32 -12.99 3.51
C MET A 196 14.03 -14.31 3.85
N ALA A 197 14.20 -14.57 5.13
CA ALA A 197 14.68 -15.87 5.60
C ALA A 197 13.72 -17.00 5.17
N GLN A 198 14.21 -18.24 5.16
CA GLN A 198 13.41 -19.46 4.87
C GLN A 198 12.75 -19.47 3.48
N ASP A 199 13.38 -18.81 2.49
CA ASP A 199 12.88 -18.72 1.11
C ASP A 199 11.47 -18.11 0.98
N GLN A 200 11.14 -17.21 1.90
CA GLN A 200 9.95 -16.38 1.83
C GLN A 200 10.24 -15.12 1.00
N TRP A 201 9.26 -14.68 0.24
CA TRP A 201 9.39 -13.53 -0.65
C TRP A 201 8.21 -12.57 -0.46
N VAL A 202 8.48 -11.30 -0.69
CA VAL A 202 7.48 -10.23 -0.68
C VAL A 202 7.65 -9.38 -1.94
N LEU A 203 6.57 -9.21 -2.70
CA LEU A 203 6.51 -8.29 -3.84
C LEU A 203 5.56 -7.16 -3.51
N ILE A 204 6.06 -5.93 -3.53
CA ILE A 204 5.25 -4.72 -3.29
C ILE A 204 5.06 -4.01 -4.62
N SER A 205 3.82 -3.64 -4.92
CA SER A 205 3.46 -2.92 -6.14
C SER A 205 2.20 -2.08 -5.96
N GLU A 206 1.73 -1.49 -7.06
CA GLU A 206 0.45 -0.79 -7.14
C GLU A 206 -0.33 -1.24 -8.39
N THR A 207 -1.65 -1.10 -8.36
CA THR A 207 -2.52 -1.33 -9.51
C THR A 207 -3.77 -0.47 -9.44
N GLY A 208 -4.47 -0.34 -10.58
CA GLY A 208 -5.66 0.52 -10.68
C GLY A 208 -5.33 2.00 -10.74
N THR A 209 -4.09 2.36 -11.11
CA THR A 209 -3.69 3.75 -11.36
C THR A 209 -4.29 4.20 -12.70
N ASP A 210 -5.02 5.31 -12.65
CA ASP A 210 -5.61 5.96 -13.82
C ASP A 210 -5.24 7.45 -13.86
N GLY A 211 -5.87 8.22 -14.74
CA GLY A 211 -5.65 9.66 -14.85
C GLY A 211 -6.15 10.48 -13.65
N GLY A 212 -6.86 9.88 -12.71
CA GLY A 212 -7.41 10.53 -11.51
C GLY A 212 -6.47 10.55 -10.31
N TYR A 213 -5.34 9.82 -10.38
CA TYR A 213 -4.38 9.75 -9.28
C TYR A 213 -2.94 9.73 -9.80
N VAL A 214 -1.97 9.98 -8.90
CA VAL A 214 -0.54 9.94 -9.26
C VAL A 214 -0.03 8.49 -9.21
N GLY A 215 0.86 8.14 -10.13
CA GLY A 215 1.71 6.95 -10.01
C GLY A 215 2.71 7.14 -8.88
N CYS A 216 2.91 6.12 -8.06
CA CYS A 216 3.74 6.20 -6.89
C CYS A 216 5.07 5.44 -7.06
N ARG A 217 5.93 5.59 -6.08
CA ARG A 217 7.19 4.87 -5.92
C ARG A 217 7.33 4.37 -4.50
N LEU A 218 8.28 3.49 -4.27
CA LEU A 218 8.65 3.07 -2.93
C LEU A 218 9.84 3.92 -2.45
N LEU A 219 9.67 4.65 -1.35
CA LEU A 219 10.74 5.40 -0.69
C LEU A 219 11.33 4.57 0.43
N ASN A 220 12.65 4.61 0.58
CA ASN A 220 13.31 4.03 1.75
C ASN A 220 13.27 5.04 2.91
N GLU A 221 12.87 4.55 4.08
CA GLU A 221 13.04 5.24 5.36
C GLU A 221 14.16 4.56 6.15
N GLN A 222 14.29 4.84 7.43
CA GLN A 222 15.32 4.22 8.26
C GLN A 222 14.95 2.77 8.63
N GLY A 223 15.97 1.91 8.76
CA GLY A 223 15.82 0.61 9.42
C GLY A 223 15.02 -0.44 8.65
N GLY A 224 15.04 -0.44 7.31
CA GLY A 224 14.32 -1.44 6.51
C GLY A 224 12.83 -1.14 6.35
N THR A 225 12.38 0.03 6.77
CA THR A 225 11.03 0.52 6.52
C THR A 225 10.99 1.28 5.19
N TYR A 226 9.99 0.96 4.40
CA TYR A 226 9.68 1.67 3.16
C TYR A 226 8.31 2.31 3.28
N ARG A 227 8.02 3.31 2.44
CA ARG A 227 6.71 3.96 2.36
C ARG A 227 6.38 4.37 0.93
N ILE A 228 5.12 4.65 0.69
CA ILE A 228 4.68 5.24 -0.58
C ILE A 228 5.25 6.64 -0.72
N GLY A 229 5.78 6.93 -1.90
CA GLY A 229 6.22 8.26 -2.31
C GLY A 229 5.50 8.74 -3.54
N PHE A 230 5.09 10.00 -3.51
CA PHE A 230 4.49 10.70 -4.65
C PHE A 230 5.58 11.23 -5.59
N PRO A 231 5.24 11.61 -6.83
CA PRO A 231 6.16 12.26 -7.74
C PRO A 231 6.80 13.50 -7.12
N GLN A 232 8.06 13.75 -7.45
CA GLN A 232 8.83 14.85 -6.89
C GLN A 232 8.72 16.11 -7.76
N ALA A 233 8.94 17.26 -7.13
CA ALA A 233 9.10 18.50 -7.85
C ALA A 233 10.26 18.40 -8.85
N GLY A 234 10.01 18.83 -10.10
CA GLY A 234 11.00 18.77 -11.17
C GLY A 234 10.84 17.56 -12.11
N GLU A 235 10.05 16.55 -11.77
CA GLU A 235 9.70 15.49 -12.71
C GLU A 235 8.91 16.04 -13.91
N LEU A 236 9.01 15.36 -15.06
CA LEU A 236 8.43 15.83 -16.33
C LEU A 236 8.81 17.28 -16.68
N ASN A 237 10.08 17.65 -16.49
CA ASN A 237 10.56 19.02 -16.67
C ASN A 237 9.84 20.04 -15.76
N GLY A 238 9.36 19.63 -14.60
CA GLY A 238 8.64 20.48 -13.66
C GLY A 238 7.14 20.63 -13.99
N ALA A 239 6.63 19.91 -14.99
CA ALA A 239 5.21 19.93 -15.34
C ALA A 239 4.38 18.85 -14.60
N GLY A 240 5.06 17.90 -13.91
CA GLY A 240 4.41 16.86 -13.13
C GLY A 240 3.78 17.38 -11.85
N ALA A 241 2.65 16.78 -11.44
CA ALA A 241 2.03 17.06 -10.16
C ALA A 241 2.71 16.28 -9.03
N THR A 242 2.90 16.92 -7.87
CA THR A 242 3.45 16.30 -6.65
C THR A 242 2.36 15.86 -5.67
N SER A 243 1.10 15.98 -6.05
CA SER A 243 -0.09 15.67 -5.26
C SER A 243 -1.21 15.25 -6.17
N ALA A 244 -2.21 14.56 -5.62
CA ALA A 244 -3.39 14.12 -6.36
C ALA A 244 -4.60 15.00 -5.99
N ALA A 245 -5.20 15.67 -6.98
CA ALA A 245 -6.45 16.40 -6.82
C ALA A 245 -7.60 15.50 -7.28
N VAL A 246 -8.51 15.17 -6.37
CA VAL A 246 -9.56 14.18 -6.58
C VAL A 246 -10.95 14.72 -6.25
N ALA A 247 -11.96 14.27 -6.98
CA ALA A 247 -13.35 14.52 -6.63
C ALA A 247 -13.82 13.53 -5.55
N LEU A 248 -14.60 13.98 -4.58
CA LEU A 248 -15.12 13.16 -3.49
C LEU A 248 -16.53 12.62 -3.77
N PRO A 249 -16.86 11.38 -3.36
CA PRO A 249 -15.97 10.41 -2.74
C PRO A 249 -14.96 9.84 -3.75
N CYS A 250 -13.78 9.45 -3.29
CA CYS A 250 -12.70 8.95 -4.16
C CYS A 250 -12.05 7.70 -3.56
N GLU A 251 -11.71 6.75 -4.40
CA GLU A 251 -10.88 5.60 -4.05
C GLU A 251 -9.48 5.78 -4.66
N THR A 252 -8.43 5.52 -3.87
CA THR A 252 -7.04 5.55 -4.36
C THR A 252 -6.73 4.29 -5.15
N PRO A 253 -5.65 4.25 -5.94
CA PRO A 253 -5.10 3.00 -6.46
C PRO A 253 -4.81 2.00 -5.34
N TRP A 254 -4.81 0.73 -5.68
CA TRP A 254 -4.46 -0.34 -4.77
C TRP A 254 -2.96 -0.40 -4.52
N ARG A 255 -2.57 -0.61 -3.26
CA ARG A 255 -1.24 -1.06 -2.85
C ARG A 255 -1.30 -2.56 -2.69
N THR A 256 -0.37 -3.28 -3.33
CA THR A 256 -0.39 -4.75 -3.38
C THR A 256 0.85 -5.33 -2.74
N ILE A 257 0.69 -6.42 -2.00
CA ILE A 257 1.72 -7.17 -1.31
C ILE A 257 1.49 -8.65 -1.61
N THR A 258 2.31 -9.24 -2.49
CA THR A 258 2.28 -10.68 -2.74
C THR A 258 3.29 -11.35 -1.83
N VAL A 259 2.91 -12.45 -1.18
CA VAL A 259 3.72 -13.12 -0.15
C VAL A 259 3.84 -14.62 -0.36
N GLY A 260 4.91 -15.21 0.17
CA GLY A 260 5.13 -16.65 0.20
C GLY A 260 6.35 -17.10 -0.61
N PRO A 261 6.39 -18.37 -1.07
CA PRO A 261 7.48 -18.87 -1.89
C PRO A 261 7.55 -18.13 -3.23
N LEU A 262 8.71 -18.17 -3.89
CA LEU A 262 8.93 -17.48 -5.17
C LEU A 262 7.87 -17.85 -6.24
N ALA A 263 7.31 -19.05 -6.18
CA ALA A 263 6.22 -19.48 -7.06
C ALA A 263 4.99 -18.55 -6.93
N ASN A 264 4.60 -18.18 -5.71
CA ASN A 264 3.50 -17.24 -5.49
C ASN A 264 3.76 -15.89 -6.19
N ILE A 265 4.99 -15.40 -6.11
CA ILE A 265 5.40 -14.14 -6.75
C ILE A 265 5.29 -14.24 -8.28
N VAL A 266 5.74 -15.35 -8.85
CA VAL A 266 5.70 -15.57 -10.30
C VAL A 266 4.27 -15.74 -10.80
N GLU A 267 3.42 -16.39 -10.02
CA GLU A 267 2.06 -16.78 -10.43
C GLU A 267 0.98 -15.76 -10.06
N THR A 268 1.30 -14.72 -9.26
CA THR A 268 0.28 -13.75 -8.84
C THR A 268 -0.42 -13.08 -10.02
N THR A 269 -1.72 -12.92 -9.88
CA THR A 269 -2.61 -12.21 -10.81
C THR A 269 -3.21 -10.95 -10.18
N VAL A 270 -2.71 -10.55 -9.00
CA VAL A 270 -3.28 -9.50 -8.15
C VAL A 270 -3.60 -8.19 -8.89
N ALA A 271 -2.79 -7.82 -9.88
CA ALA A 271 -3.04 -6.60 -10.66
C ALA A 271 -4.35 -6.67 -11.45
N PHE A 272 -4.73 -7.85 -11.90
CA PHE A 272 -5.98 -8.09 -12.64
C PHE A 272 -7.15 -8.40 -11.69
N ASP A 273 -6.90 -9.15 -10.61
CA ASP A 273 -7.89 -9.51 -9.59
C ASP A 273 -8.60 -8.28 -8.99
N LEU A 274 -7.94 -7.13 -9.01
CA LEU A 274 -8.39 -5.89 -8.41
C LEU A 274 -8.97 -4.87 -9.41
N THR A 275 -8.78 -5.10 -10.71
CA THR A 275 -9.13 -4.14 -11.77
C THR A 275 -10.02 -4.73 -12.87
N SER A 276 -10.33 -6.01 -12.80
CA SER A 276 -11.28 -6.71 -13.71
C SER A 276 -12.73 -6.33 -13.47
#